data_0c42d873ba376a3bec58f0068cb8ec80
#
_entry.id   0c42d873ba376a3bec58f0068cb8ec80
#
_cell.length_a   1.000
_cell.length_b   1.000
_cell.length_c   1.000
_cell.angle_alpha   90.00
_cell.angle_beta   90.00
_cell.angle_gamma   90.00
#
_symmetry.space_group_name_H-M   'P 1'
#
loop_
_entity.id
_entity.type
_entity.pdbx_description
1 polymer ?
#
loop_
_entity_poly.entity_id
_entity_poly.type
_entity_poly.pdbx_seq_one_letter_code
_entity_poly.pdbx_strand_id
1 'polypeptide(L)'
;MTRLNSIAIPSALFLLVAASASAQAPRTPWGDPDLQGAYTNSDESLIPMERPDSLAGKSLNDINATELEKLNEERNEARIEADKQRWELRSPLHWFENHNPKNSRAWLVVDPPDGKIPAQTDAAKARAAARAQARRGRGDADSYEDRSLYDRCITRGLPGSMMPAIYGNSYEIVQGPGFVAIQYEMVNELRAKTGQTRQSRRAR
;
A
#
# COMPACT_ATOMS: atom_id res chain seq x y z
N MET A 1 -73.19 -5.25 38.12
CA MET A 1 -73.02 -5.68 36.70
C MET A 1 -72.25 -4.59 35.94
N THR A 2 -70.95 -4.67 35.96
CA THR A 2 -70.06 -3.66 35.38
C THR A 2 -69.38 -4.28 34.17
N ARG A 3 -69.68 -3.80 32.96
CA ARG A 3 -69.06 -4.31 31.70
C ARG A 3 -67.72 -3.63 31.52
N LEU A 4 -66.65 -4.41 31.43
CA LEU A 4 -65.32 -3.97 30.97
C LEU A 4 -65.31 -3.91 29.47
N ASN A 5 -65.08 -2.72 28.90
CA ASN A 5 -64.79 -2.54 27.50
C ASN A 5 -63.29 -2.84 27.25
N SER A 6 -63.00 -3.86 26.48
CA SER A 6 -61.65 -4.16 25.98
C SER A 6 -61.32 -3.24 24.82
N ILE A 7 -60.37 -2.34 25.04
CA ILE A 7 -59.77 -1.51 23.97
C ILE A 7 -58.66 -2.34 23.29
N ALA A 8 -58.92 -2.72 22.06
CA ALA A 8 -57.93 -3.33 21.19
C ALA A 8 -56.98 -2.25 20.65
N ILE A 9 -55.70 -2.28 21.03
CA ILE A 9 -54.66 -1.42 20.46
C ILE A 9 -54.12 -2.13 19.21
N PRO A 10 -54.17 -1.50 18.00
CA PRO A 10 -53.57 -2.10 16.82
C PRO A 10 -52.03 -1.92 16.91
N SER A 11 -51.32 -3.04 16.98
CA SER A 11 -49.86 -3.09 16.89
C SER A 11 -49.46 -2.69 15.46
N ALA A 12 -49.10 -1.43 15.27
CA ALA A 12 -48.46 -0.97 14.05
C ALA A 12 -47.04 -1.52 14.01
N LEU A 13 -46.81 -2.54 13.19
CA LEU A 13 -45.53 -3.13 12.93
C LEU A 13 -44.74 -2.16 12.03
N PHE A 14 -43.89 -1.32 12.62
CA PHE A 14 -42.93 -0.49 11.88
C PHE A 14 -41.85 -1.39 11.29
N LEU A 15 -41.94 -1.72 10.00
CA LEU A 15 -40.85 -2.28 9.23
C LEU A 15 -39.78 -1.21 9.04
N LEU A 16 -38.74 -1.24 9.89
CA LEU A 16 -37.50 -0.51 9.64
C LEU A 16 -36.80 -1.18 8.43
N VAL A 17 -36.99 -0.62 7.25
CA VAL A 17 -36.15 -0.90 6.10
C VAL A 17 -34.80 -0.23 6.37
N ALA A 18 -33.82 -0.99 6.87
CA ALA A 18 -32.44 -0.58 6.93
C ALA A 18 -31.94 -0.44 5.49
N ALA A 19 -32.05 0.73 4.92
CA ALA A 19 -31.35 1.09 3.69
C ALA A 19 -29.87 0.98 4.00
N SER A 20 -29.19 -0.01 3.44
CA SER A 20 -27.74 -0.10 3.41
C SER A 20 -27.23 1.12 2.63
N ALA A 21 -26.97 2.22 3.34
CA ALA A 21 -26.27 3.35 2.77
C ALA A 21 -24.87 2.85 2.42
N SER A 22 -24.65 2.48 1.16
CA SER A 22 -23.29 2.37 0.63
C SER A 22 -22.66 3.73 0.89
N ALA A 23 -21.67 3.77 1.79
CA ALA A 23 -20.91 4.98 2.07
C ALA A 23 -20.20 5.35 0.77
N GLN A 24 -20.81 6.24 0.00
CA GLN A 24 -20.20 6.75 -1.23
C GLN A 24 -18.98 7.54 -0.81
N ALA A 25 -17.82 7.18 -1.37
CA ALA A 25 -16.58 7.89 -1.09
C ALA A 25 -16.77 9.41 -1.25
N PRO A 26 -16.20 10.25 -0.38
CA PRO A 26 -16.26 11.69 -0.50
C PRO A 26 -15.88 12.14 -1.91
N ARG A 27 -16.51 13.19 -2.40
CA ARG A 27 -16.21 13.76 -3.72
C ARG A 27 -15.72 15.20 -3.57
N THR A 28 -14.78 15.55 -4.42
CA THR A 28 -14.31 16.92 -4.58
C THR A 28 -15.42 17.82 -5.11
N PRO A 29 -15.34 19.16 -4.95
CA PRO A 29 -16.31 20.09 -5.53
C PRO A 29 -16.47 20.00 -7.05
N TRP A 30 -15.49 19.43 -7.75
CA TRP A 30 -15.52 19.22 -9.21
C TRP A 30 -15.91 17.79 -9.61
N GLY A 31 -16.35 16.94 -8.64
CA GLY A 31 -17.01 15.66 -8.89
C GLY A 31 -16.11 14.42 -8.90
N ASP A 32 -14.79 14.56 -8.81
CA ASP A 32 -13.86 13.43 -8.70
C ASP A 32 -13.92 12.79 -7.30
N PRO A 33 -13.51 11.51 -7.13
CA PRO A 33 -13.28 10.95 -5.79
C PRO A 33 -12.29 11.81 -5.01
N ASP A 34 -12.62 12.16 -3.76
CA ASP A 34 -11.73 12.93 -2.90
C ASP A 34 -10.70 12.00 -2.25
N LEU A 35 -9.46 12.14 -2.68
CA LEU A 35 -8.29 11.40 -2.19
C LEU A 35 -7.35 12.30 -1.38
N GLN A 36 -7.73 13.56 -1.13
CA GLN A 36 -6.87 14.51 -0.45
C GLN A 36 -6.62 14.10 1.00
N GLY A 37 -5.43 14.33 1.48
CA GLY A 37 -5.08 14.07 2.87
C GLY A 37 -3.66 13.60 3.07
N ALA A 38 -3.28 13.48 4.33
CA ALA A 38 -2.04 12.88 4.76
C ALA A 38 -2.25 11.40 5.07
N TYR A 39 -1.37 10.58 4.57
CA TYR A 39 -1.43 9.12 4.67
C TYR A 39 -0.10 8.57 5.18
N THR A 40 -0.17 7.40 5.77
CA THR A 40 1.02 6.59 6.09
C THR A 40 0.77 5.13 5.72
N ASN A 41 1.81 4.43 5.34
CA ASN A 41 1.79 2.99 5.08
C ASN A 41 2.67 2.22 6.08
N SER A 42 3.02 2.82 7.21
CA SER A 42 3.85 2.17 8.24
C SER A 42 3.22 0.89 8.79
N ASP A 43 1.89 0.85 8.91
CA ASP A 43 1.16 -0.33 9.37
C ASP A 43 1.22 -1.52 8.36
N GLU A 44 1.58 -1.27 7.11
CA GLU A 44 1.68 -2.28 6.07
C GLU A 44 3.10 -2.91 5.97
N SER A 45 4.01 -2.53 6.85
CA SER A 45 5.33 -3.14 6.92
C SER A 45 5.24 -4.62 7.27
N LEU A 46 6.17 -5.42 6.76
CA LEU A 46 6.21 -6.87 6.90
C LEU A 46 5.17 -7.65 6.08
N ILE A 47 4.20 -7.00 5.41
CA ILE A 47 3.34 -7.71 4.47
C ILE A 47 4.20 -8.18 3.29
N PRO A 48 4.23 -9.49 2.98
CA PRO A 48 4.96 -9.97 1.81
C PRO A 48 4.34 -9.40 0.53
N MET A 49 5.20 -9.04 -0.43
CA MET A 49 4.74 -8.56 -1.73
C MET A 49 3.87 -9.61 -2.41
N GLU A 50 4.38 -10.83 -2.50
CA GLU A 50 3.69 -11.95 -3.14
C GLU A 50 2.97 -12.83 -2.13
N ARG A 51 1.96 -13.57 -2.62
CA ARG A 51 1.30 -14.60 -1.83
C ARG A 51 2.32 -15.66 -1.39
N PRO A 52 2.49 -15.91 -0.08
CA PRO A 52 3.33 -16.98 0.43
C PRO A 52 2.89 -18.34 -0.08
N ASP A 53 3.83 -19.24 -0.31
CA ASP A 53 3.52 -20.60 -0.78
C ASP A 53 2.69 -21.40 0.24
N SER A 54 2.82 -21.10 1.54
CA SER A 54 1.97 -21.64 2.60
C SER A 54 0.48 -21.28 2.45
N LEU A 55 0.18 -20.23 1.67
CA LEU A 55 -1.18 -19.76 1.40
C LEU A 55 -1.59 -20.02 -0.07
N ALA A 56 -0.89 -20.93 -0.76
CA ALA A 56 -1.23 -21.30 -2.13
C ALA A 56 -2.67 -21.77 -2.23
N GLY A 57 -3.38 -21.32 -3.27
CA GLY A 57 -4.79 -21.65 -3.50
C GLY A 57 -5.80 -20.82 -2.71
N LYS A 58 -5.38 -20.03 -1.70
CA LYS A 58 -6.27 -19.11 -0.98
C LYS A 58 -6.34 -17.74 -1.69
N SER A 59 -7.50 -17.11 -1.61
CA SER A 59 -7.68 -15.68 -1.88
C SER A 59 -7.59 -14.87 -0.58
N LEU A 60 -7.49 -13.54 -0.68
CA LEU A 60 -7.51 -12.69 0.53
C LEU A 60 -8.82 -12.81 1.31
N ASN A 61 -9.94 -13.10 0.64
CA ASN A 61 -11.25 -13.28 1.28
C ASN A 61 -11.34 -14.58 2.07
N ASP A 62 -10.46 -15.54 1.82
CA ASP A 62 -10.41 -16.82 2.56
C ASP A 62 -9.61 -16.69 3.87
N ILE A 63 -8.95 -15.56 4.09
CA ILE A 63 -8.18 -15.28 5.31
C ILE A 63 -9.10 -14.55 6.28
N ASN A 64 -9.52 -15.22 7.33
CA ASN A 64 -10.31 -14.61 8.39
C ASN A 64 -9.43 -13.80 9.36
N ALA A 65 -10.07 -13.00 10.24
CA ALA A 65 -9.38 -12.12 11.17
C ALA A 65 -8.40 -12.86 12.11
N THR A 66 -8.79 -14.02 12.63
CA THR A 66 -7.94 -14.83 13.53
C THR A 66 -6.71 -15.38 12.80
N GLU A 67 -6.88 -15.83 11.55
CA GLU A 67 -5.76 -16.31 10.74
C GLU A 67 -4.83 -15.16 10.38
N LEU A 68 -5.37 -14.00 10.06
CA LEU A 68 -4.55 -12.80 9.78
C LEU A 68 -3.75 -12.36 11.01
N GLU A 69 -4.37 -12.35 12.20
CA GLU A 69 -3.70 -12.02 13.45
C GLU A 69 -2.53 -12.96 13.71
N LYS A 70 -2.75 -14.28 13.59
CA LYS A 70 -1.69 -15.27 13.72
C LYS A 70 -0.53 -15.05 12.73
N LEU A 71 -0.85 -14.79 11.45
CA LEU A 71 0.18 -14.48 10.46
C LEU A 71 0.98 -13.22 10.82
N ASN A 72 0.35 -12.22 11.40
CA ASN A 72 1.01 -10.99 11.82
C ASN A 72 1.92 -11.23 13.03
N GLU A 73 1.48 -12.02 14.01
CA GLU A 73 2.30 -12.44 15.14
C GLU A 73 3.55 -13.21 14.68
N GLU A 74 3.39 -14.23 13.83
CA GLU A 74 4.49 -15.01 13.28
C GLU A 74 5.52 -14.13 12.53
N ARG A 75 5.05 -13.16 11.74
CA ARG A 75 5.90 -12.21 11.03
C ARG A 75 6.67 -11.29 11.97
N ASN A 76 5.99 -10.79 12.99
CA ASN A 76 6.59 -9.90 13.96
C ASN A 76 7.65 -10.63 14.79
N GLU A 77 7.39 -11.85 15.22
CA GLU A 77 8.35 -12.71 15.91
C GLU A 77 9.57 -12.99 15.04
N ALA A 78 9.36 -13.39 13.77
CA ALA A 78 10.45 -13.64 12.83
C ALA A 78 11.31 -12.38 12.59
N ARG A 79 10.70 -11.19 12.55
CA ARG A 79 11.41 -9.93 12.45
C ARG A 79 12.24 -9.64 13.68
N ILE A 80 11.64 -9.78 14.86
CA ILE A 80 12.35 -9.57 16.14
C ILE A 80 13.56 -10.49 16.24
N GLU A 81 13.41 -11.77 15.87
CA GLU A 81 14.51 -12.72 15.91
C GLU A 81 15.59 -12.36 14.88
N ALA A 82 15.21 -11.98 13.66
CA ALA A 82 16.16 -11.52 12.66
C ALA A 82 16.90 -10.23 13.09
N ASP A 83 16.23 -9.35 13.80
CA ASP A 83 16.83 -8.11 14.30
C ASP A 83 17.81 -8.37 15.47
N LYS A 84 17.55 -9.34 16.33
CA LYS A 84 18.53 -9.78 17.37
C LYS A 84 19.83 -10.26 16.74
N GLN A 85 19.77 -11.03 15.66
CA GLN A 85 20.95 -11.54 14.95
C GLN A 85 21.73 -10.47 14.20
N ARG A 86 21.10 -9.34 13.87
CA ARG A 86 21.68 -8.24 13.08
C ARG A 86 21.98 -6.99 13.91
N TRP A 87 21.80 -7.05 15.21
CA TRP A 87 21.95 -5.92 16.12
C TRP A 87 23.21 -5.09 15.91
N GLU A 88 24.33 -5.73 15.63
CA GLU A 88 25.64 -5.08 15.44
C GLU A 88 25.73 -4.25 14.13
N LEU A 89 24.83 -4.45 13.20
CA LEU A 89 24.91 -3.89 11.84
C LEU A 89 23.76 -2.90 11.51
N ARG A 90 22.81 -2.68 12.42
CA ARG A 90 21.61 -1.89 12.13
C ARG A 90 21.47 -0.68 13.04
N SER A 91 20.74 0.31 12.50
CA SER A 91 20.28 1.47 13.24
C SER A 91 19.48 1.08 14.48
N PRO A 92 19.53 1.91 15.55
CA PRO A 92 18.79 1.67 16.78
C PRO A 92 17.31 1.41 16.51
N LEU A 93 16.71 0.49 17.23
CA LEU A 93 15.31 0.08 17.07
C LEU A 93 14.31 1.25 17.14
N HIS A 94 14.61 2.29 17.92
CA HIS A 94 13.77 3.46 18.05
C HIS A 94 13.68 4.34 16.77
N TRP A 95 14.48 4.07 15.76
CA TRP A 95 14.38 4.71 14.46
C TRP A 95 13.34 4.05 13.55
N PHE A 96 12.83 2.89 13.92
CA PHE A 96 11.81 2.22 13.14
C PHE A 96 10.44 2.77 13.55
N GLU A 97 9.68 3.28 12.60
CA GLU A 97 8.33 3.79 12.83
C GLU A 97 7.33 2.70 13.18
N ASN A 98 7.62 1.47 12.80
CA ASN A 98 6.67 0.35 12.77
C ASN A 98 7.16 -0.83 13.64
N HIS A 99 7.21 -0.62 14.93
CA HIS A 99 7.57 -1.68 15.90
C HIS A 99 6.52 -2.79 15.98
N ASN A 100 5.25 -2.45 15.76
CA ASN A 100 4.13 -3.38 15.83
C ASN A 100 3.12 -3.03 14.74
N PRO A 101 3.42 -3.33 13.46
CA PRO A 101 2.56 -2.98 12.35
C PRO A 101 1.25 -3.76 12.39
N LYS A 102 0.14 -3.07 12.15
CA LYS A 102 -1.20 -3.65 12.04
C LYS A 102 -1.46 -4.09 10.61
N ASN A 103 -0.79 -5.11 10.15
CA ASN A 103 -0.95 -5.55 8.77
C ASN A 103 -2.41 -5.83 8.42
N SER A 104 -2.93 -5.17 7.40
CA SER A 104 -4.33 -5.23 6.99
C SER A 104 -4.66 -6.45 6.13
N ARG A 105 -3.64 -7.11 5.60
CA ARG A 105 -3.80 -8.23 4.66
C ARG A 105 -2.64 -9.22 4.69
N ALA A 106 -2.88 -10.40 4.13
CA ALA A 106 -1.88 -11.47 4.15
C ALA A 106 -0.76 -11.29 3.10
N TRP A 107 -1.00 -10.59 1.99
CA TRP A 107 0.00 -10.21 0.95
C TRP A 107 -0.50 -9.03 0.15
N LEU A 108 0.38 -8.41 -0.67
CA LEU A 108 0.08 -7.16 -1.38
C LEU A 108 -0.42 -7.37 -2.82
N VAL A 109 0.16 -8.29 -3.60
CA VAL A 109 -0.21 -8.51 -5.01
C VAL A 109 -1.56 -9.21 -5.10
N VAL A 110 -2.58 -8.52 -5.61
CA VAL A 110 -3.94 -9.03 -5.78
C VAL A 110 -4.29 -9.33 -7.24
N ASP A 111 -3.53 -8.79 -8.16
CA ASP A 111 -3.62 -9.01 -9.60
C ASP A 111 -2.20 -9.16 -10.16
N PRO A 112 -1.87 -10.29 -10.74
CA PRO A 112 -2.71 -11.45 -11.10
C PRO A 112 -3.29 -12.23 -9.90
N PRO A 113 -4.38 -13.03 -10.11
CA PRO A 113 -5.08 -13.76 -9.02
C PRO A 113 -4.22 -14.82 -8.32
N ASP A 114 -3.11 -15.24 -8.92
CA ASP A 114 -2.13 -16.13 -8.29
C ASP A 114 -1.34 -15.42 -7.17
N GLY A 115 -1.48 -14.09 -7.04
CA GLY A 115 -0.78 -13.29 -6.05
C GLY A 115 0.74 -13.22 -6.27
N LYS A 116 1.22 -13.48 -7.48
CA LYS A 116 2.64 -13.45 -7.83
C LYS A 116 2.96 -12.29 -8.76
N ILE A 117 4.17 -11.78 -8.65
CA ILE A 117 4.67 -10.76 -9.58
C ILE A 117 4.89 -11.41 -10.94
N PRO A 118 4.33 -10.87 -12.03
CA PRO A 118 4.52 -11.42 -13.36
C PRO A 118 5.99 -11.52 -13.75
N ALA A 119 6.34 -12.55 -14.50
CA ALA A 119 7.69 -12.71 -15.01
C ALA A 119 8.11 -11.51 -15.88
N GLN A 120 9.36 -11.13 -15.77
CA GLN A 120 9.91 -10.05 -16.59
C GLN A 120 9.83 -10.40 -18.08
N THR A 121 9.49 -9.40 -18.89
CA THR A 121 9.56 -9.53 -20.36
C THR A 121 11.01 -9.72 -20.81
N ASP A 122 11.22 -10.33 -21.99
CA ASP A 122 12.55 -10.52 -22.54
C ASP A 122 13.29 -9.19 -22.77
N ALA A 123 12.56 -8.15 -23.16
CA ALA A 123 13.12 -6.81 -23.25
C ALA A 123 13.59 -6.25 -21.90
N ALA A 124 12.89 -6.56 -20.80
CA ALA A 124 13.32 -6.16 -19.44
C ALA A 124 14.55 -6.94 -19.00
N LYS A 125 14.60 -8.25 -19.26
CA LYS A 125 15.76 -9.10 -18.99
C LYS A 125 16.99 -8.62 -19.76
N ALA A 126 16.83 -8.30 -21.07
CA ALA A 126 17.91 -7.78 -21.90
C ALA A 126 18.46 -6.44 -21.36
N ARG A 127 17.59 -5.52 -20.94
CA ARG A 127 18.02 -4.26 -20.32
C ARG A 127 18.76 -4.48 -18.99
N ALA A 128 18.29 -5.42 -18.17
CA ALA A 128 18.94 -5.76 -16.91
C ALA A 128 20.35 -6.36 -17.17
N ALA A 129 20.46 -7.28 -18.12
CA ALA A 129 21.73 -7.88 -18.53
C ALA A 129 22.72 -6.83 -19.08
N ALA A 130 22.26 -5.90 -19.90
CA ALA A 130 23.09 -4.82 -20.43
C ALA A 130 23.62 -3.90 -19.30
N ARG A 131 22.77 -3.58 -18.31
CA ARG A 131 23.20 -2.79 -17.14
C ARG A 131 24.22 -3.54 -16.28
N ALA A 132 23.98 -4.83 -16.03
CA ALA A 132 24.92 -5.68 -15.30
C ALA A 132 26.27 -5.76 -16.01
N GLN A 133 26.26 -5.90 -17.33
CA GLN A 133 27.48 -5.92 -18.16
C GLN A 133 28.23 -4.58 -18.07
N ALA A 134 27.55 -3.46 -18.17
CA ALA A 134 28.15 -2.13 -18.10
C ALA A 134 28.78 -1.81 -16.73
N ARG A 135 28.37 -2.52 -15.69
CA ARG A 135 28.90 -2.37 -14.32
C ARG A 135 29.97 -3.39 -13.94
N ARG A 136 30.31 -4.32 -14.85
CA ARG A 136 31.34 -5.32 -14.56
C ARG A 136 32.69 -4.67 -14.27
N GLY A 137 33.34 -5.12 -13.19
CA GLY A 137 34.66 -4.60 -12.76
C GLY A 137 34.59 -3.23 -12.09
N ARG A 138 33.39 -2.70 -11.83
CA ARG A 138 33.20 -1.45 -11.08
C ARG A 138 32.72 -1.78 -9.68
N GLY A 139 33.22 -1.03 -8.70
CA GLY A 139 32.72 -1.04 -7.33
C GLY A 139 31.43 -0.23 -7.18
N ASP A 140 30.79 -0.33 -6.02
CA ASP A 140 29.53 0.34 -5.73
C ASP A 140 29.61 1.88 -5.64
N ALA A 141 30.82 2.44 -5.70
CA ALA A 141 31.10 3.85 -5.52
C ALA A 141 32.26 4.38 -6.38
N ASP A 142 32.61 3.69 -7.46
CA ASP A 142 33.67 4.14 -8.37
C ASP A 142 33.26 5.42 -9.12
N SER A 143 31.94 5.64 -9.27
CA SER A 143 31.36 6.85 -9.83
C SER A 143 30.04 7.14 -9.12
N TYR A 144 29.58 8.39 -9.21
CA TYR A 144 28.24 8.76 -8.71
C TYR A 144 27.11 7.97 -9.41
N GLU A 145 27.32 7.51 -10.63
CA GLU A 145 26.36 6.69 -11.38
C GLU A 145 26.22 5.26 -10.84
N ASP A 146 27.19 4.80 -10.06
CA ASP A 146 27.15 3.48 -9.44
C ASP A 146 26.25 3.47 -8.20
N ARG A 147 25.99 4.63 -7.61
CA ARG A 147 25.02 4.81 -6.54
C ARG A 147 23.59 4.82 -7.07
N SER A 148 22.67 4.25 -6.31
CA SER A 148 21.26 4.31 -6.66
C SER A 148 20.75 5.75 -6.68
N LEU A 149 19.67 6.02 -7.40
CA LEU A 149 19.02 7.32 -7.38
C LEU A 149 18.54 7.70 -5.97
N TYR A 150 18.23 6.71 -5.14
CA TYR A 150 17.85 6.91 -3.74
C TYR A 150 19.04 7.37 -2.90
N ASP A 151 20.20 6.70 -2.99
CA ASP A 151 21.43 7.12 -2.28
C ASP A 151 21.89 8.53 -2.68
N ARG A 152 21.53 8.93 -3.89
CA ARG A 152 21.81 10.29 -4.43
C ARG A 152 20.72 11.30 -4.09
N CYS A 153 19.74 10.94 -3.26
CA CYS A 153 18.59 11.78 -2.89
C CYS A 153 17.80 12.33 -4.08
N ILE A 154 17.75 11.61 -5.21
CA ILE A 154 17.04 12.04 -6.41
C ILE A 154 15.60 11.50 -6.41
N THR A 155 15.42 10.20 -6.14
CA THR A 155 14.09 9.56 -6.11
C THR A 155 14.17 8.16 -5.53
N ARG A 156 13.12 7.73 -4.84
CA ARG A 156 12.87 6.31 -4.56
C ARG A 156 12.19 5.59 -5.72
N GLY A 157 11.62 6.37 -6.65
CA GLY A 157 10.84 5.85 -7.76
C GLY A 157 9.45 5.36 -7.35
N LEU A 158 8.57 5.19 -8.35
CA LEU A 158 7.28 4.53 -8.16
C LEU A 158 7.38 3.08 -8.62
N PRO A 159 6.85 2.12 -7.86
CA PRO A 159 6.11 2.25 -6.60
C PRO A 159 7.00 2.34 -5.34
N GLY A 160 8.31 2.41 -5.44
CA GLY A 160 9.25 2.37 -4.31
C GLY A 160 8.94 3.37 -3.21
N SER A 161 8.52 4.59 -3.56
CA SER A 161 8.14 5.63 -2.58
C SER A 161 6.85 5.32 -1.82
N MET A 162 6.01 4.40 -2.33
CA MET A 162 4.77 3.96 -1.68
C MET A 162 4.93 2.62 -0.94
N MET A 163 6.10 2.00 -1.02
CA MET A 163 6.35 0.75 -0.30
C MET A 163 6.74 1.03 1.15
N PRO A 164 6.22 0.26 2.11
CA PRO A 164 6.59 0.41 3.50
C PRO A 164 8.09 0.26 3.73
N ALA A 165 8.65 1.12 4.55
CA ALA A 165 10.06 1.13 4.92
C ALA A 165 10.21 1.27 6.44
N ILE A 166 11.45 1.32 6.92
CA ILE A 166 11.72 1.48 8.36
C ILE A 166 11.31 2.86 8.89
N TYR A 167 11.30 3.87 8.02
CA TYR A 167 10.85 5.25 8.31
C TYR A 167 10.55 5.98 6.99
N GLY A 168 9.96 7.17 7.07
CA GLY A 168 9.61 7.97 5.91
C GLY A 168 8.44 7.37 5.11
N ASN A 169 7.43 6.90 5.83
CA ASN A 169 6.27 6.22 5.25
C ASN A 169 5.09 7.15 5.00
N SER A 170 5.22 8.43 5.34
CA SER A 170 4.14 9.40 5.17
C SER A 170 4.16 10.02 3.79
N TYR A 171 2.99 10.32 3.27
CA TYR A 171 2.80 11.07 2.03
C TYR A 171 1.51 11.88 2.08
N GLU A 172 1.48 12.96 1.33
CA GLU A 172 0.33 13.83 1.18
C GLU A 172 -0.20 13.78 -0.24
N ILE A 173 -1.51 13.65 -0.39
CA ILE A 173 -2.21 13.75 -1.67
C ILE A 173 -2.94 15.07 -1.74
N VAL A 174 -2.66 15.85 -2.77
CA VAL A 174 -3.33 17.10 -3.09
C VAL A 174 -3.98 16.97 -4.46
N GLN A 175 -5.24 17.39 -4.56
CA GLN A 175 -5.99 17.35 -5.81
C GLN A 175 -6.43 18.76 -6.23
N GLY A 176 -6.46 18.99 -7.51
CA GLY A 176 -7.12 20.12 -8.12
C GLY A 176 -7.83 19.70 -9.42
N PRO A 177 -8.64 20.57 -10.03
CA PRO A 177 -9.29 20.24 -11.30
C PRO A 177 -8.26 19.79 -12.33
N GLY A 178 -8.35 18.52 -12.74
CA GLY A 178 -7.49 17.94 -13.77
C GLY A 178 -6.08 17.56 -13.33
N PHE A 179 -5.73 17.59 -12.04
CA PHE A 179 -4.44 17.09 -11.56
C PHE A 179 -4.54 16.41 -10.20
N VAL A 180 -3.60 15.50 -9.95
CA VAL A 180 -3.30 14.91 -8.65
C VAL A 180 -1.81 15.05 -8.40
N ALA A 181 -1.43 15.55 -7.23
CA ALA A 181 -0.05 15.62 -6.77
C ALA A 181 0.13 14.76 -5.52
N ILE A 182 1.22 13.99 -5.46
CA ILE A 182 1.57 13.17 -4.30
C ILE A 182 2.96 13.60 -3.86
N GLN A 183 3.05 14.10 -2.64
CA GLN A 183 4.32 14.46 -2.00
C GLN A 183 4.70 13.37 -1.01
N TYR A 184 5.89 12.85 -1.14
CA TYR A 184 6.43 11.83 -0.23
C TYR A 184 7.38 12.48 0.77
N GLU A 185 7.31 12.02 2.01
CA GLU A 185 8.21 12.44 3.08
C GLU A 185 9.67 12.14 2.72
N MET A 186 9.93 10.90 2.30
CA MET A 186 11.28 10.46 1.96
C MET A 186 11.76 11.11 0.67
N VAL A 187 12.95 11.74 0.74
CA VAL A 187 13.60 12.48 -0.36
C VAL A 187 12.81 13.72 -0.78
N ASN A 188 11.72 14.06 -0.07
CA ASN A 188 10.83 15.19 -0.39
C ASN A 188 10.38 15.17 -1.87
N GLU A 189 10.04 13.97 -2.38
CA GLU A 189 9.72 13.75 -3.78
C GLU A 189 8.27 14.14 -4.07
N LEU A 190 8.06 15.03 -5.05
CA LEU A 190 6.74 15.40 -5.53
C LEU A 190 6.45 14.75 -6.89
N ARG A 191 5.33 14.06 -7.00
CA ARG A 191 4.81 13.52 -8.25
C ARG A 191 3.46 14.15 -8.59
N ALA A 192 3.40 14.86 -9.70
CA ALA A 192 2.17 15.42 -10.20
C ALA A 192 1.75 14.72 -11.51
N LYS A 193 0.49 14.31 -11.59
CA LYS A 193 -0.13 13.81 -12.81
C LYS A 193 -1.23 14.78 -13.23
N THR A 194 -1.09 15.37 -14.41
CA THR A 194 -2.11 16.20 -15.03
C THR A 194 -3.01 15.34 -15.92
N GLY A 195 -4.31 15.65 -15.95
CA GLY A 195 -5.32 14.97 -16.73
C GLY A 195 -5.25 15.20 -18.26
N GLN A 196 -4.08 15.58 -18.78
CA GLN A 196 -3.91 15.66 -20.23
C GLN A 196 -4.09 14.28 -20.86
N THR A 197 -5.20 14.10 -21.53
CA THR A 197 -5.50 12.92 -22.33
C THR A 197 -4.38 12.70 -23.35
N ARG A 198 -4.07 11.44 -23.57
CA ARG A 198 -3.03 10.95 -24.52
C ARG A 198 -3.16 11.47 -25.96
N GLN A 199 -4.24 12.18 -26.28
CA GLN A 199 -4.52 12.75 -27.61
C GLN A 199 -3.66 13.97 -27.98
N SER A 200 -3.14 14.73 -27.01
CA SER A 200 -2.33 15.92 -27.32
C SER A 200 -0.88 15.62 -27.73
N ARG A 201 -0.39 14.39 -27.51
CA ARG A 201 0.98 13.98 -27.89
C ARG A 201 1.15 13.47 -29.31
N ARG A 202 0.04 13.27 -30.06
CA ARG A 202 0.10 12.82 -31.47
C ARG A 202 0.00 13.95 -32.49
N ALA A 203 -0.15 15.20 -32.05
CA ALA A 203 -0.33 16.36 -32.90
C ALA A 203 0.86 17.36 -32.88
N ARG A 204 2.07 16.88 -32.56
CA ARG A 204 3.30 17.68 -32.75
C ARG A 204 4.38 16.84 -33.41
#